data_c95d498f27b5aa97d97d865ee5c4faa1
#
_entry.id   c95d498f27b5aa97d97d865ee5c4faa1
#
_cell.length_a   1.000
_cell.length_b   1.000
_cell.length_c   1.000
_cell.angle_alpha   90.00
_cell.angle_beta   90.00
_cell.angle_gamma   90.00
#
_symmetry.space_group_name_H-M   'P 1'
#
loop_
_entity.id
_entity.type
_entity.pdbx_description
1 polymer ?
#
loop_
_entity_poly.entity_id
_entity_poly.type
_entity_poly.pdbx_seq_one_letter_code
_entity_poly.pdbx_strand_id
1 'polypeptide(L)'
;MKVQFVGVGEAFDETLPNNSQILQWEGCRLLIDCGYAVPHMLWRLQPDPDYLDAIYLSHRHADHYFGLPSYLVRLAEDGRQREILILCPQGMSTTVQEMIEYAYQGVLPKLDFPVVFQEVSIKDPLHFRGSRMEFAVSSHPVRNFALAVYVGEKKYAYSGDGNFNEHTRALYKECSLLVHEAYWLDEKKSSHANIADVLQMAKEQNVRKVALTHIQRGIRKSKRKEIDQFIQTSGIDVIIPEPGDIYEI
;
A
#
# COMPACT_ATOMS: atom_id res chain seq x y z
N MET A 1 6.41 -15.77 0.93
CA MET A 1 5.79 -14.44 1.07
C MET A 1 4.68 -14.34 0.03
N LYS A 2 3.51 -13.82 0.41
CA LYS A 2 2.40 -13.62 -0.52
C LYS A 2 1.75 -12.26 -0.32
N VAL A 3 1.10 -11.74 -1.36
CA VAL A 3 0.31 -10.51 -1.32
C VAL A 3 -1.14 -10.82 -1.69
N GLN A 4 -2.09 -10.24 -0.93
CA GLN A 4 -3.51 -10.23 -1.26
C GLN A 4 -3.94 -8.78 -1.50
N PHE A 5 -4.55 -8.50 -2.65
CA PHE A 5 -5.05 -7.17 -2.97
C PHE A 5 -6.42 -6.96 -2.33
N VAL A 6 -6.52 -5.99 -1.42
CA VAL A 6 -7.78 -5.59 -0.79
C VAL A 6 -8.50 -4.57 -1.66
N GLY A 7 -7.74 -3.64 -2.21
CA GLY A 7 -8.21 -2.65 -3.14
C GLY A 7 -7.11 -2.24 -4.12
N VAL A 8 -7.50 -1.74 -5.28
CA VAL A 8 -6.61 -1.39 -6.39
C VAL A 8 -7.02 -0.09 -7.07
N GLY A 9 -8.12 0.52 -6.61
CA GLY A 9 -8.69 1.76 -7.13
C GLY A 9 -7.87 2.99 -6.71
N GLU A 10 -8.02 4.06 -7.50
CA GLU A 10 -7.52 5.39 -7.14
C GLU A 10 -8.50 6.08 -6.18
N ALA A 11 -8.18 7.33 -5.77
CA ALA A 11 -8.90 8.05 -4.73
C ALA A 11 -10.44 8.10 -4.93
N PHE A 12 -10.90 8.22 -6.16
CA PHE A 12 -12.32 8.47 -6.48
C PHE A 12 -12.96 7.40 -7.35
N ASP A 13 -12.39 6.19 -7.38
CA ASP A 13 -12.99 5.06 -8.11
C ASP A 13 -14.27 4.60 -7.39
N GLU A 14 -15.39 4.66 -8.09
CA GLU A 14 -16.72 4.31 -7.57
C GLU A 14 -16.97 2.80 -7.52
N THR A 15 -16.08 1.99 -8.08
CA THR A 15 -16.26 0.54 -8.19
C THR A 15 -15.21 -0.26 -7.45
N LEU A 16 -14.01 0.27 -7.33
CA LEU A 16 -12.86 -0.41 -6.73
C LEU A 16 -12.49 0.25 -5.40
N PRO A 17 -12.27 -0.53 -4.33
CA PRO A 17 -11.72 0.00 -3.08
C PRO A 17 -10.37 0.67 -3.31
N ASN A 18 -10.05 1.67 -2.50
CA ASN A 18 -8.78 2.36 -2.53
C ASN A 18 -7.58 1.39 -2.47
N ASN A 19 -6.47 1.78 -3.09
CA ASN A 19 -5.28 0.96 -3.20
C ASN A 19 -4.79 0.48 -1.81
N SER A 20 -4.85 -0.85 -1.60
CA SER A 20 -4.49 -1.49 -0.32
C SER A 20 -4.16 -2.96 -0.52
N GLN A 21 -3.15 -3.46 0.18
CA GLN A 21 -2.74 -4.86 0.10
C GLN A 21 -2.44 -5.44 1.48
N ILE A 22 -2.65 -6.75 1.64
CA ILE A 22 -2.14 -7.51 2.78
C ILE A 22 -0.89 -8.25 2.32
N LEU A 23 0.28 -7.86 2.81
CA LEU A 23 1.52 -8.60 2.63
C LEU A 23 1.68 -9.59 3.79
N GLN A 24 1.91 -10.86 3.45
CA GLN A 24 2.04 -11.93 4.43
C GLN A 24 3.36 -12.68 4.28
N TRP A 25 4.03 -12.90 5.40
CA TRP A 25 5.16 -13.83 5.55
C TRP A 25 5.00 -14.61 6.84
N GLU A 26 5.91 -15.53 7.13
CA GLU A 26 5.84 -16.32 8.36
C GLU A 26 5.84 -15.43 9.60
N GLY A 27 4.78 -15.58 10.41
CA GLY A 27 4.58 -14.83 11.65
C GLY A 27 4.08 -13.40 11.50
N CYS A 28 3.74 -12.92 10.28
CA CYS A 28 3.25 -11.54 10.12
C CYS A 28 2.27 -11.35 8.96
N ARG A 29 1.26 -10.52 9.21
CA ARG A 29 0.30 -10.00 8.22
C ARG A 29 0.24 -8.49 8.35
N LEU A 30 0.78 -7.81 7.34
CA LEU A 30 0.89 -6.36 7.26
C LEU A 30 -0.13 -5.84 6.25
N LEU A 31 -1.11 -5.05 6.71
CA LEU A 31 -1.94 -4.25 5.81
C LEU A 31 -1.12 -3.04 5.35
N ILE A 32 -1.13 -2.76 4.07
CA ILE A 32 -0.49 -1.60 3.46
C ILE A 32 -1.59 -0.67 2.98
N ASP A 33 -1.66 0.52 3.56
CA ASP A 33 -2.69 1.53 3.44
C ASP A 33 -4.11 1.07 3.84
N CYS A 34 -4.88 1.99 4.39
CA CYS A 34 -6.24 1.78 4.85
C CYS A 34 -7.11 3.00 4.52
N GLY A 35 -7.37 3.21 3.23
CA GLY A 35 -8.23 4.28 2.74
C GLY A 35 -9.69 4.09 3.13
N TYR A 36 -10.51 5.13 2.91
CA TYR A 36 -11.91 5.15 3.39
C TYR A 36 -12.80 4.04 2.79
N ALA A 37 -12.46 3.50 1.61
CA ALA A 37 -13.20 2.40 0.97
C ALA A 37 -12.63 1.00 1.28
N VAL A 38 -11.48 0.90 1.99
CA VAL A 38 -10.78 -0.35 2.30
C VAL A 38 -11.51 -1.21 3.33
N PRO A 39 -12.01 -0.68 4.47
CA PRO A 39 -12.56 -1.50 5.55
C PRO A 39 -13.67 -2.45 5.10
N HIS A 40 -14.57 -2.03 4.24
CA HIS A 40 -15.66 -2.86 3.74
C HIS A 40 -15.18 -4.13 3.03
N MET A 41 -14.15 -4.01 2.19
CA MET A 41 -13.58 -5.17 1.51
C MET A 41 -12.75 -6.01 2.48
N LEU A 42 -12.00 -5.36 3.38
CA LEU A 42 -11.18 -6.05 4.35
C LEU A 42 -12.01 -6.95 5.28
N TRP A 43 -13.15 -6.48 5.80
CA TRP A 43 -14.07 -7.29 6.62
C TRP A 43 -14.63 -8.49 5.87
N ARG A 44 -14.87 -8.37 4.56
CA ARG A 44 -15.36 -9.49 3.72
C ARG A 44 -14.28 -10.52 3.45
N LEU A 45 -13.04 -10.07 3.23
CA LEU A 45 -11.91 -10.96 2.92
C LEU A 45 -11.33 -11.61 4.16
N GLN A 46 -11.29 -10.88 5.28
CA GLN A 46 -10.64 -11.29 6.53
C GLN A 46 -11.52 -10.92 7.72
N PRO A 47 -12.51 -11.76 8.07
CA PRO A 47 -13.45 -11.48 9.16
C PRO A 47 -12.86 -11.69 10.56
N ASP A 48 -11.71 -12.35 10.69
CA ASP A 48 -11.03 -12.56 11.98
C ASP A 48 -10.47 -11.23 12.49
N PRO A 49 -10.95 -10.71 13.67
CA PRO A 49 -10.47 -9.44 14.21
C PRO A 49 -8.99 -9.47 14.58
N ASP A 50 -8.43 -10.62 14.90
CA ASP A 50 -7.02 -10.79 15.25
C ASP A 50 -6.12 -11.11 14.03
N TYR A 51 -6.65 -11.03 12.81
CA TYR A 51 -5.92 -11.42 11.60
C TYR A 51 -4.66 -10.57 11.33
N LEU A 52 -4.76 -9.24 11.40
CA LEU A 52 -3.63 -8.35 11.12
C LEU A 52 -2.72 -8.16 12.34
N ASP A 53 -1.41 -8.11 12.09
CA ASP A 53 -0.38 -7.80 13.08
C ASP A 53 0.02 -6.32 13.03
N ALA A 54 0.02 -5.71 11.84
CA ALA A 54 0.37 -4.31 11.66
C ALA A 54 -0.35 -3.68 10.47
N ILE A 55 -0.40 -2.34 10.46
CA ILE A 55 -0.86 -1.51 9.33
C ILE A 55 0.25 -0.52 9.02
N TYR A 56 0.67 -0.44 7.76
CA TYR A 56 1.58 0.58 7.25
C TYR A 56 0.79 1.63 6.47
N LEU A 57 1.00 2.90 6.77
CA LEU A 57 0.40 4.04 6.07
C LEU A 57 1.49 4.76 5.28
N SER A 58 1.30 4.92 3.97
CA SER A 58 2.30 5.52 3.08
C SER A 58 2.34 7.05 3.17
N HIS A 59 1.19 7.71 3.25
CA HIS A 59 1.06 9.16 3.30
C HIS A 59 -0.34 9.64 3.76
N ARG A 60 -0.55 10.98 3.81
CA ARG A 60 -1.73 11.63 4.39
C ARG A 60 -2.83 11.98 3.37
N HIS A 61 -3.07 11.18 2.34
CA HIS A 61 -4.29 11.33 1.53
C HIS A 61 -5.40 10.42 2.07
N ALA A 62 -6.65 10.86 2.01
CA ALA A 62 -7.80 10.20 2.62
C ALA A 62 -7.99 8.76 2.11
N ASP A 63 -7.68 8.51 0.86
CA ASP A 63 -7.74 7.20 0.21
C ASP A 63 -6.63 6.23 0.66
N HIS A 64 -5.71 6.67 1.56
CA HIS A 64 -4.65 5.83 2.13
C HIS A 64 -4.79 5.61 3.64
N TYR A 65 -5.56 6.44 4.41
CA TYR A 65 -5.63 6.25 5.87
C TYR A 65 -6.98 6.55 6.54
N PHE A 66 -7.97 7.16 5.85
CA PHE A 66 -9.25 7.53 6.46
C PHE A 66 -10.16 6.33 6.80
N GLY A 67 -9.84 5.13 6.37
CA GLY A 67 -10.53 3.93 6.80
C GLY A 67 -10.16 3.45 8.20
N LEU A 68 -9.03 3.92 8.73
CA LEU A 68 -8.47 3.43 9.98
C LEU A 68 -9.41 3.59 11.20
N PRO A 69 -10.11 4.71 11.42
CA PRO A 69 -11.01 4.86 12.57
C PRO A 69 -12.11 3.80 12.59
N SER A 70 -12.84 3.63 11.48
CA SER A 70 -13.91 2.64 11.40
C SER A 70 -13.38 1.20 11.51
N TYR A 71 -12.20 0.94 10.99
CA TYR A 71 -11.56 -0.37 11.10
C TYR A 71 -11.22 -0.70 12.56
N LEU A 72 -10.58 0.20 13.30
CA LEU A 72 -10.21 -0.01 14.71
C LEU A 72 -11.44 -0.19 15.62
N VAL A 73 -12.48 0.62 15.43
CA VAL A 73 -13.73 0.49 16.21
C VAL A 73 -14.39 -0.87 15.95
N ARG A 74 -14.47 -1.29 14.70
CA ARG A 74 -15.03 -2.59 14.33
C ARG A 74 -14.21 -3.75 14.89
N LEU A 75 -12.88 -3.66 14.93
CA LEU A 75 -12.04 -4.68 15.58
C LEU A 75 -12.38 -4.84 17.07
N ALA A 76 -12.67 -3.73 17.77
CA ALA A 76 -13.12 -3.79 19.17
C ALA A 76 -14.50 -4.45 19.33
N GLU A 77 -15.47 -4.08 18.47
CA GLU A 77 -16.81 -4.69 18.46
C GLU A 77 -16.76 -6.20 18.19
N ASP A 78 -15.85 -6.64 17.31
CA ASP A 78 -15.65 -8.05 16.96
C ASP A 78 -14.75 -8.79 17.97
N GLY A 79 -14.31 -8.13 19.06
CA GLY A 79 -13.61 -8.74 20.20
C GLY A 79 -12.11 -8.96 20.00
N ARG A 80 -11.43 -8.10 19.21
CA ARG A 80 -9.96 -8.14 19.10
C ARG A 80 -9.30 -8.05 20.48
N GLN A 81 -8.28 -8.87 20.69
CA GLN A 81 -7.49 -8.89 21.93
C GLN A 81 -6.00 -8.58 21.69
N ARG A 82 -5.51 -8.79 20.46
CA ARG A 82 -4.09 -8.65 20.14
C ARG A 82 -3.74 -7.20 19.82
N GLU A 83 -2.55 -6.79 20.26
CA GLU A 83 -1.96 -5.52 19.85
C GLU A 83 -1.97 -5.35 18.31
N ILE A 84 -2.18 -4.12 17.85
CA ILE A 84 -1.98 -3.75 16.45
C ILE A 84 -0.97 -2.60 16.36
N LEU A 85 0.05 -2.78 15.50
CA LEU A 85 1.06 -1.78 15.24
C LEU A 85 0.68 -0.92 14.04
N ILE A 86 0.65 0.40 14.20
CA ILE A 86 0.43 1.37 13.13
C ILE A 86 1.77 2.02 12.78
N LEU A 87 2.30 1.66 11.61
CA LEU A 87 3.53 2.22 11.04
C LEU A 87 3.18 3.38 10.12
N CYS A 88 3.84 4.53 10.27
CA CYS A 88 3.61 5.68 9.41
C CYS A 88 4.89 6.51 9.23
N PRO A 89 5.00 7.34 8.19
CA PRO A 89 6.11 8.26 8.00
C PRO A 89 6.32 9.18 9.20
N GLN A 90 7.58 9.50 9.46
CA GLN A 90 7.97 10.45 10.50
C GLN A 90 7.19 11.77 10.40
N GLY A 91 6.59 12.20 11.51
CA GLY A 91 5.74 13.39 11.63
C GLY A 91 4.28 13.16 11.25
N MET A 92 3.85 11.91 11.03
CA MET A 92 2.47 11.57 10.66
C MET A 92 1.65 11.01 11.84
N SER A 93 2.29 10.46 12.85
CA SER A 93 1.63 9.75 13.97
C SER A 93 0.57 10.60 14.68
N THR A 94 0.89 11.85 15.04
CA THR A 94 -0.06 12.77 15.67
C THR A 94 -1.28 13.02 14.80
N THR A 95 -1.09 13.28 13.50
CA THR A 95 -2.19 13.50 12.55
C THR A 95 -3.12 12.29 12.45
N VAL A 96 -2.56 11.08 12.47
CA VAL A 96 -3.36 9.84 12.44
C VAL A 96 -4.20 9.70 13.72
N GLN A 97 -3.61 9.97 14.89
CA GLN A 97 -4.32 9.93 16.17
C GLN A 97 -5.41 11.00 16.26
N GLU A 98 -5.12 12.22 15.83
CA GLU A 98 -6.11 13.32 15.76
C GLU A 98 -7.27 12.95 14.84
N MET A 99 -7.02 12.36 13.69
CA MET A 99 -8.05 11.92 12.75
C MET A 99 -8.95 10.85 13.38
N ILE A 100 -8.38 9.88 14.11
CA ILE A 100 -9.16 8.87 14.85
C ILE A 100 -10.02 9.55 15.92
N GLU A 101 -9.45 10.50 16.65
CA GLU A 101 -10.16 11.24 17.70
C GLU A 101 -11.29 12.12 17.14
N TYR A 102 -11.11 12.72 15.95
CA TYR A 102 -12.17 13.44 15.25
C TYR A 102 -13.32 12.52 14.83
N ALA A 103 -13.01 11.33 14.35
CA ALA A 103 -14.01 10.37 13.90
C ALA A 103 -14.79 9.74 15.06
N TYR A 104 -14.10 9.39 16.15
CA TYR A 104 -14.67 8.71 17.33
C TYR A 104 -14.01 9.24 18.61
N GLN A 105 -14.57 10.30 19.16
CA GLN A 105 -14.01 11.02 20.31
C GLN A 105 -13.75 10.10 21.51
N GLY A 106 -12.51 10.10 22.01
CA GLY A 106 -12.07 9.31 23.16
C GLY A 106 -12.10 7.82 22.93
N VAL A 107 -11.97 7.34 21.69
CA VAL A 107 -12.05 5.90 21.37
C VAL A 107 -10.76 5.17 21.72
N LEU A 108 -9.57 5.73 21.41
CA LEU A 108 -8.31 5.01 21.57
C LEU A 108 -8.08 4.46 22.99
N PRO A 109 -8.30 5.21 24.08
CA PRO A 109 -8.15 4.68 25.44
C PRO A 109 -9.26 3.71 25.88
N LYS A 110 -10.31 3.52 25.08
CA LYS A 110 -11.44 2.63 25.36
C LYS A 110 -11.38 1.33 24.58
N LEU A 111 -10.42 1.18 23.65
CA LEU A 111 -10.24 -0.09 22.94
C LEU A 111 -9.71 -1.15 23.89
N ASP A 112 -10.26 -2.37 23.82
CA ASP A 112 -9.86 -3.51 24.67
C ASP A 112 -8.53 -4.16 24.24
N PHE A 113 -7.85 -3.58 23.25
CA PHE A 113 -6.54 -4.01 22.75
C PHE A 113 -5.59 -2.84 22.54
N PRO A 114 -4.28 -3.05 22.69
CA PRO A 114 -3.30 -1.98 22.47
C PRO A 114 -3.20 -1.56 20.99
N VAL A 115 -3.23 -0.25 20.72
CA VAL A 115 -2.89 0.34 19.43
C VAL A 115 -1.57 1.09 19.60
N VAL A 116 -0.50 0.59 18.96
CA VAL A 116 0.84 1.16 19.06
C VAL A 116 1.15 1.93 17.79
N PHE A 117 1.56 3.19 17.93
CA PHE A 117 1.98 4.03 16.80
C PHE A 117 3.50 4.10 16.76
N GLN A 118 4.08 3.78 15.61
CA GLN A 118 5.53 3.86 15.38
C GLN A 118 5.82 4.60 14.07
N GLU A 119 6.58 5.67 14.18
CA GLU A 119 7.07 6.39 13.01
C GLU A 119 8.27 5.70 12.40
N VAL A 120 8.31 5.67 11.05
CA VAL A 120 9.41 5.10 10.27
C VAL A 120 10.24 6.18 9.62
N SER A 121 11.54 5.90 9.46
CA SER A 121 12.54 6.82 8.91
C SER A 121 13.09 6.29 7.58
N ILE A 122 13.45 7.20 6.66
CA ILE A 122 14.17 6.85 5.43
C ILE A 122 15.68 6.58 5.69
N LYS A 123 16.18 6.87 6.89
CA LYS A 123 17.61 6.73 7.25
C LYS A 123 17.94 5.36 7.81
N ASP A 124 16.98 4.81 8.57
CA ASP A 124 17.20 3.59 9.34
C ASP A 124 16.19 2.53 8.94
N PRO A 125 16.61 1.31 8.59
CA PRO A 125 15.70 0.22 8.33
C PRO A 125 14.96 -0.20 9.59
N LEU A 126 13.71 -0.60 9.46
CA LEU A 126 12.92 -1.20 10.52
C LEU A 126 13.02 -2.72 10.44
N HIS A 127 13.36 -3.38 11.55
CA HIS A 127 13.29 -4.83 11.69
C HIS A 127 12.00 -5.20 12.43
N PHE A 128 11.14 -5.97 11.78
CA PHE A 128 9.85 -6.36 12.35
C PHE A 128 9.48 -7.79 11.96
N ARG A 129 9.29 -8.66 12.95
CA ARG A 129 8.82 -10.06 12.77
C ARG A 129 9.56 -10.81 11.65
N GLY A 130 10.88 -10.81 11.68
CA GLY A 130 11.72 -11.53 10.70
C GLY A 130 11.87 -10.85 9.35
N SER A 131 11.31 -9.66 9.16
CA SER A 131 11.53 -8.84 7.98
C SER A 131 12.47 -7.67 8.26
N ARG A 132 13.05 -7.13 7.18
CA ARG A 132 13.72 -5.82 7.14
C ARG A 132 12.93 -4.93 6.19
N MET A 133 12.57 -3.75 6.66
CA MET A 133 11.80 -2.76 5.90
C MET A 133 12.66 -1.52 5.65
N GLU A 134 12.65 -1.03 4.42
CA GLU A 134 13.32 0.20 4.00
C GLU A 134 12.33 1.14 3.34
N PHE A 135 12.62 2.44 3.40
CA PHE A 135 11.70 3.48 2.96
C PHE A 135 12.43 4.52 2.10
N ALA A 136 11.72 5.08 1.12
CA ALA A 136 12.21 6.19 0.31
C ALA A 136 11.08 7.17 0.00
N VAL A 137 11.39 8.47 -0.06
CA VAL A 137 10.41 9.50 -0.43
C VAL A 137 10.18 9.46 -1.95
N SER A 138 8.93 9.34 -2.40
CA SER A 138 8.55 9.49 -3.80
C SER A 138 8.35 10.96 -4.18
N SER A 139 8.17 11.23 -5.48
CA SER A 139 7.81 12.56 -5.98
C SER A 139 6.30 12.73 -6.00
N HIS A 140 5.76 13.21 -4.88
CA HIS A 140 4.32 13.44 -4.66
C HIS A 140 4.10 14.75 -3.90
N PRO A 141 2.98 15.50 -4.13
CA PRO A 141 2.70 16.77 -3.43
C PRO A 141 2.67 16.64 -1.90
N VAL A 142 2.15 15.53 -1.40
CA VAL A 142 2.20 15.16 0.02
C VAL A 142 3.35 14.17 0.22
N ARG A 143 4.11 14.33 1.31
CA ARG A 143 5.22 13.44 1.63
C ARG A 143 4.75 12.00 1.72
N ASN A 144 5.13 11.20 0.74
CA ASN A 144 4.83 9.78 0.61
C ASN A 144 6.11 8.95 0.78
N PHE A 145 6.02 7.88 1.57
CA PHE A 145 7.10 6.91 1.71
C PHE A 145 6.76 5.63 0.94
N ALA A 146 7.52 5.38 -0.12
CA ALA A 146 7.58 4.05 -0.72
C ALA A 146 8.23 3.07 0.28
N LEU A 147 7.81 1.81 0.23
CA LEU A 147 8.22 0.74 1.14
C LEU A 147 8.89 -0.40 0.38
N ALA A 148 9.98 -0.95 0.89
CA ALA A 148 10.49 -2.27 0.52
C ALA A 148 10.52 -3.19 1.75
N VAL A 149 10.07 -4.43 1.59
CA VAL A 149 10.05 -5.47 2.63
C VAL A 149 10.90 -6.66 2.17
N TYR A 150 11.91 -7.00 2.95
CA TYR A 150 12.82 -8.12 2.70
C TYR A 150 12.52 -9.25 3.68
N VAL A 151 12.31 -10.45 3.15
CA VAL A 151 12.14 -11.70 3.93
C VAL A 151 12.95 -12.81 3.25
N GLY A 152 14.07 -13.18 3.84
CA GLY A 152 15.04 -14.05 3.19
C GLY A 152 15.55 -13.43 1.88
N GLU A 153 15.50 -14.18 0.79
CA GLU A 153 15.90 -13.71 -0.55
C GLU A 153 14.78 -12.97 -1.31
N LYS A 154 13.57 -12.91 -0.75
CA LYS A 154 12.41 -12.28 -1.38
C LYS A 154 12.31 -10.82 -1.02
N LYS A 155 12.03 -9.98 -2.01
CA LYS A 155 11.84 -8.55 -1.85
C LYS A 155 10.52 -8.11 -2.49
N TYR A 156 9.62 -7.60 -1.66
CA TYR A 156 8.41 -6.90 -2.08
C TYR A 156 8.67 -5.39 -2.02
N ALA A 157 8.10 -4.62 -2.96
CA ALA A 157 8.11 -3.16 -2.88
C ALA A 157 6.73 -2.57 -3.22
N TYR A 158 6.41 -1.43 -2.58
CA TYR A 158 5.19 -0.64 -2.78
C TYR A 158 5.54 0.83 -2.96
N SER A 159 4.98 1.46 -3.98
CA SER A 159 5.28 2.85 -4.28
C SER A 159 4.60 3.87 -3.35
N GLY A 160 3.43 3.53 -2.75
CA GLY A 160 2.49 4.54 -2.36
C GLY A 160 2.06 5.33 -3.59
N ASP A 161 1.88 6.64 -3.46
CA ASP A 161 1.58 7.54 -4.56
C ASP A 161 2.80 8.34 -5.02
N GLY A 162 2.75 8.81 -6.27
CA GLY A 162 3.73 9.70 -6.87
C GLY A 162 4.68 9.04 -7.86
N ASN A 163 5.40 9.90 -8.58
CA ASN A 163 6.44 9.47 -9.48
C ASN A 163 7.65 8.91 -8.73
N PHE A 164 8.33 7.97 -9.38
CA PHE A 164 9.63 7.49 -8.91
C PHE A 164 10.73 8.54 -9.16
N ASN A 165 11.75 8.50 -8.31
CA ASN A 165 12.98 9.28 -8.40
C ASN A 165 14.19 8.35 -8.18
N GLU A 166 15.41 8.90 -8.09
CA GLU A 166 16.63 8.09 -7.91
C GLU A 166 16.58 7.22 -6.63
N HIS A 167 16.03 7.74 -5.53
CA HIS A 167 15.96 7.02 -4.26
C HIS A 167 14.94 5.86 -4.32
N THR A 168 13.76 6.09 -4.89
CA THR A 168 12.77 5.03 -5.04
C THR A 168 13.17 4.01 -6.11
N ARG A 169 13.87 4.43 -7.20
CA ARG A 169 14.49 3.49 -8.16
C ARG A 169 15.46 2.53 -7.46
N ALA A 170 16.36 3.06 -6.61
CA ALA A 170 17.28 2.24 -5.83
C ALA A 170 16.52 1.29 -4.89
N LEU A 171 15.43 1.77 -4.27
CA LEU A 171 14.57 0.95 -3.41
C LEU A 171 13.90 -0.19 -4.18
N TYR A 172 13.52 -0.01 -5.45
CA TYR A 172 12.81 -1.02 -6.27
C TYR A 172 13.75 -2.04 -6.95
N LYS A 173 15.05 -1.74 -7.00
CA LYS A 173 16.03 -2.59 -7.70
C LYS A 173 15.91 -4.06 -7.30
N GLU A 174 15.81 -4.93 -8.30
CA GLU A 174 15.80 -6.40 -8.16
C GLU A 174 14.69 -6.95 -7.25
N CYS A 175 13.56 -6.21 -7.07
CA CYS A 175 12.48 -6.74 -6.26
C CYS A 175 11.75 -7.89 -6.97
N SER A 176 11.24 -8.83 -6.17
CA SER A 176 10.49 -9.97 -6.65
C SER A 176 9.10 -9.57 -7.15
N LEU A 177 8.48 -8.61 -6.45
CA LEU A 177 7.22 -7.97 -6.84
C LEU A 177 7.27 -6.48 -6.47
N LEU A 178 7.01 -5.62 -7.45
CA LEU A 178 6.75 -4.20 -7.27
C LEU A 178 5.26 -3.92 -7.47
N VAL A 179 4.57 -3.45 -6.44
CA VAL A 179 3.24 -2.84 -6.57
C VAL A 179 3.44 -1.34 -6.75
N HIS A 180 3.11 -0.82 -7.92
CA HIS A 180 3.32 0.59 -8.25
C HIS A 180 2.01 1.24 -8.72
N GLU A 181 1.75 2.45 -8.22
CA GLU A 181 0.71 3.28 -8.78
C GLU A 181 1.05 3.63 -10.24
N ALA A 182 0.05 3.71 -11.09
CA ALA A 182 0.22 4.04 -12.49
C ALA A 182 -1.01 4.82 -12.99
N TYR A 183 -1.19 6.00 -12.44
CA TYR A 183 -2.42 6.79 -12.61
C TYR A 183 -2.70 7.13 -14.08
N TRP A 184 -1.65 7.53 -14.83
CA TRP A 184 -1.75 7.92 -16.24
C TRP A 184 -1.32 6.80 -17.19
N LEU A 185 -1.77 6.85 -18.45
CA LEU A 185 -1.34 5.89 -19.46
C LEU A 185 0.13 6.12 -19.89
N ASP A 186 0.41 7.28 -20.48
CA ASP A 186 1.72 7.74 -20.94
C ASP A 186 1.94 9.25 -20.71
N GLU A 187 0.95 9.93 -20.15
CA GLU A 187 1.03 11.35 -19.86
C GLU A 187 2.04 11.64 -18.74
N LYS A 188 2.93 12.60 -18.96
CA LYS A 188 3.94 13.02 -17.98
C LYS A 188 3.41 14.15 -17.11
N LYS A 189 3.02 13.81 -15.87
CA LYS A 189 2.60 14.77 -14.85
C LYS A 189 3.41 14.57 -13.56
N SER A 190 3.64 15.64 -12.83
CA SER A 190 4.55 15.62 -11.68
C SER A 190 4.00 14.89 -10.44
N SER A 191 2.67 14.75 -10.33
CA SER A 191 2.02 14.23 -9.10
C SER A 191 1.85 12.72 -9.06
N HIS A 192 1.79 12.06 -10.23
CA HIS A 192 1.54 10.63 -10.37
C HIS A 192 2.31 10.04 -11.54
N ALA A 193 2.65 8.76 -11.42
CA ALA A 193 3.34 8.02 -12.46
C ALA A 193 2.41 7.63 -13.62
N ASN A 194 2.98 7.27 -14.75
CA ASN A 194 2.28 6.67 -15.88
C ASN A 194 2.76 5.24 -16.14
N ILE A 195 1.91 4.45 -16.80
CA ILE A 195 2.18 3.03 -17.07
C ILE A 195 3.47 2.85 -17.87
N ALA A 196 3.67 3.64 -18.95
CA ALA A 196 4.83 3.50 -19.82
C ALA A 196 6.16 3.70 -19.07
N ASP A 197 6.26 4.79 -18.28
CA ASP A 197 7.47 5.10 -17.52
C ASP A 197 7.71 4.12 -16.38
N VAL A 198 6.65 3.62 -15.70
CA VAL A 198 6.76 2.58 -14.65
C VAL A 198 7.32 1.29 -15.22
N LEU A 199 6.83 0.83 -16.37
CA LEU A 199 7.32 -0.39 -17.01
C LEU A 199 8.77 -0.27 -17.48
N GLN A 200 9.12 0.88 -18.05
CA GLN A 200 10.50 1.16 -18.46
C GLN A 200 11.44 1.17 -17.24
N MET A 201 11.06 1.88 -16.17
CA MET A 201 11.82 1.95 -14.92
C MET A 201 12.00 0.55 -14.31
N ALA A 202 10.95 -0.24 -14.26
CA ALA A 202 10.99 -1.60 -13.69
C ALA A 202 11.95 -2.50 -14.47
N LYS A 203 12.00 -2.39 -15.81
CA LYS A 203 12.98 -3.07 -16.65
C LYS A 203 14.41 -2.66 -16.32
N GLU A 204 14.68 -1.36 -16.23
CA GLU A 204 15.98 -0.80 -15.87
C GLU A 204 16.46 -1.24 -14.48
N GLN A 205 15.54 -1.43 -13.54
CA GLN A 205 15.82 -1.87 -12.18
C GLN A 205 15.82 -3.40 -12.00
N ASN A 206 15.68 -4.20 -13.07
CA ASN A 206 15.58 -5.66 -13.02
C ASN A 206 14.49 -6.16 -12.07
N VAL A 207 13.33 -5.49 -12.04
CA VAL A 207 12.15 -5.94 -11.30
C VAL A 207 11.61 -7.21 -11.95
N ARG A 208 11.34 -8.26 -11.16
CA ARG A 208 10.87 -9.55 -11.70
C ARG A 208 9.41 -9.50 -12.13
N LYS A 209 8.54 -8.88 -11.31
CA LYS A 209 7.10 -8.73 -11.58
C LYS A 209 6.61 -7.37 -11.14
N VAL A 210 5.72 -6.77 -11.92
CA VAL A 210 5.05 -5.49 -11.60
C VAL A 210 3.56 -5.73 -11.46
N ALA A 211 2.95 -5.21 -10.39
CA ALA A 211 1.52 -5.04 -10.25
C ALA A 211 1.17 -3.56 -10.42
N LEU A 212 0.38 -3.23 -11.45
CA LEU A 212 -0.09 -1.87 -11.72
C LEU A 212 -1.41 -1.64 -10.96
N THR A 213 -1.40 -0.66 -10.05
CA THR A 213 -2.57 -0.30 -9.23
C THR A 213 -2.84 1.20 -9.34
N HIS A 214 -3.88 1.70 -8.69
CA HIS A 214 -4.20 3.13 -8.63
C HIS A 214 -4.31 3.77 -10.03
N ILE A 215 -4.73 3.00 -11.04
CA ILE A 215 -4.91 3.48 -12.42
C ILE A 215 -6.15 4.37 -12.44
N GLN A 216 -6.07 5.54 -13.05
CA GLN A 216 -7.20 6.45 -13.21
C GLN A 216 -8.41 5.71 -13.79
N ARG A 217 -9.57 5.79 -13.10
CA ARG A 217 -10.77 4.98 -13.39
C ARG A 217 -11.24 5.03 -14.84
N GLY A 218 -11.17 6.20 -15.49
CA GLY A 218 -11.51 6.33 -16.90
C GLY A 218 -10.53 5.62 -17.83
N ILE A 219 -9.22 5.68 -17.53
CA ILE A 219 -8.16 4.96 -18.25
C ILE A 219 -8.34 3.45 -18.05
N ARG A 220 -8.53 3.00 -16.80
CA ARG A 220 -8.73 1.57 -16.49
C ARG A 220 -9.93 1.00 -17.25
N LYS A 221 -11.05 1.75 -17.33
CA LYS A 221 -12.29 1.31 -18.00
C LYS A 221 -12.21 1.36 -19.52
N SER A 222 -11.65 2.43 -20.09
CA SER A 222 -11.76 2.71 -21.54
C SER A 222 -10.50 2.43 -22.35
N LYS A 223 -9.31 2.31 -21.70
CA LYS A 223 -8.01 2.16 -22.35
C LYS A 223 -7.36 0.78 -22.15
N ARG A 224 -8.18 -0.24 -21.90
CA ARG A 224 -7.65 -1.58 -21.62
C ARG A 224 -6.75 -2.11 -22.73
N LYS A 225 -7.10 -1.90 -23.99
CA LYS A 225 -6.30 -2.35 -25.13
C LYS A 225 -4.93 -1.69 -25.18
N GLU A 226 -4.89 -0.38 -24.94
CA GLU A 226 -3.65 0.40 -24.90
C GLU A 226 -2.77 -0.04 -23.72
N ILE A 227 -3.37 -0.30 -22.56
CA ILE A 227 -2.64 -0.83 -21.39
C ILE A 227 -2.04 -2.21 -21.73
N ASP A 228 -2.83 -3.13 -22.30
CA ASP A 228 -2.38 -4.46 -22.69
C ASP A 228 -1.24 -4.38 -23.73
N GLN A 229 -1.26 -3.40 -24.64
CA GLN A 229 -0.18 -3.14 -25.60
C GLN A 229 1.12 -2.71 -24.90
N PHE A 230 1.06 -1.79 -23.92
CA PHE A 230 2.24 -1.43 -23.12
C PHE A 230 2.82 -2.62 -22.37
N ILE A 231 1.95 -3.45 -21.77
CA ILE A 231 2.35 -4.66 -21.06
C ILE A 231 3.06 -5.63 -22.02
N GLN A 232 2.48 -5.94 -23.17
CA GLN A 232 3.04 -6.89 -24.16
C GLN A 232 4.40 -6.43 -24.68
N THR A 233 4.60 -5.12 -24.89
CA THR A 233 5.85 -4.58 -25.42
C THR A 233 6.92 -4.35 -24.36
N SER A 234 6.58 -4.34 -23.08
CA SER A 234 7.51 -4.06 -21.96
C SER A 234 8.60 -5.14 -21.81
N GLY A 235 8.26 -6.40 -22.07
CA GLY A 235 9.12 -7.55 -21.82
C GLY A 235 9.29 -7.91 -20.34
N ILE A 236 8.35 -7.44 -19.48
CA ILE A 236 8.30 -7.71 -18.04
C ILE A 236 7.05 -8.52 -17.72
N ASP A 237 7.08 -9.32 -16.65
CA ASP A 237 5.88 -9.96 -16.08
C ASP A 237 5.05 -8.90 -15.35
N VAL A 238 3.87 -8.56 -15.90
CA VAL A 238 2.99 -7.50 -15.39
C VAL A 238 1.60 -8.05 -15.11
N ILE A 239 1.04 -7.65 -13.98
CA ILE A 239 -0.35 -7.94 -13.60
C ILE A 239 -1.10 -6.62 -13.35
N ILE A 240 -2.40 -6.64 -13.64
CA ILE A 240 -3.38 -5.63 -13.20
C ILE A 240 -4.33 -6.36 -12.27
N PRO A 241 -4.06 -6.33 -10.95
CA PRO A 241 -4.84 -7.14 -10.01
C PRO A 241 -6.25 -6.61 -9.83
N GLU A 242 -7.13 -7.50 -9.35
CA GLU A 242 -8.48 -7.20 -8.90
C GLU A 242 -8.57 -7.39 -7.37
N PRO A 243 -9.55 -6.74 -6.70
CA PRO A 243 -9.77 -6.96 -5.27
C PRO A 243 -10.05 -8.44 -4.96
N GLY A 244 -9.31 -8.99 -4.01
CA GLY A 244 -9.37 -10.41 -3.63
C GLY A 244 -8.25 -11.27 -4.23
N ASP A 245 -7.59 -10.83 -5.28
CA ASP A 245 -6.50 -11.58 -5.91
C ASP A 245 -5.34 -11.83 -4.93
N ILE A 246 -4.74 -13.03 -5.05
CA ILE A 246 -3.60 -13.47 -4.23
C ILE A 246 -2.46 -13.90 -5.14
N TYR A 247 -1.24 -13.41 -4.87
CA TYR A 247 -0.03 -13.79 -5.61
C TYR A 247 1.07 -14.23 -4.64
N GLU A 248 1.74 -15.32 -4.98
CA GLU A 248 2.97 -15.76 -4.31
C GLU A 248 4.17 -14.95 -4.81
N ILE A 249 5.06 -14.58 -3.89
CA ILE A 249 6.28 -13.81 -4.15
C ILE A 249 7.49 -14.69 -3.95
#